data_3cae3864fa6cb0761920b161ee5f51db
#
_entry.id   3cae3864fa6cb0761920b161ee5f51db
#
_cell.length_a   1.000
_cell.length_b   1.000
_cell.length_c   1.000
_cell.angle_alpha   90.00
_cell.angle_beta   90.00
_cell.angle_gamma   90.00
#
_symmetry.space_group_name_H-M   'P 1'
#
loop_
_entity.id
_entity.type
_entity.pdbx_description
1 polymer ?
#
loop_
_entity_poly.entity_id
_entity_poly.type
_entity_poly.pdbx_seq_one_letter_code
_entity_poly.pdbx_strand_id
1 'polypeptide(L)'
;MFQRLVPLVVGLALSAAASGCSGPTYPKERLAESLQQVLAGEQLKTTVRFFDQTLAVQLEYPNALAQQGNEITIGPAFHEAARKVLSALHRVLLSTDADVRFYVLLLSDPQTPGAYLTMVRYIDDVRRAEVNMLNTEEILERTVFDLNFIGSNTLTIEQYVPRGIQLEEFLSWQLARRLQHQLMETLQPSGRADVGRCGGEFRNGEFAFTLNVTPTSEGALDEATVTQIFQTSTGEIAKVLSSYQFHSFDTVRLILPATGRNIVLPKTHLQAFQ
;
A
#
# COMPACT_ATOMS: atom_id res chain seq x y z
N MET A 1 -38.52 -60.34 19.03
CA MET A 1 -37.05 -60.40 19.24
C MET A 1 -36.35 -59.50 18.21
N PHE A 2 -36.76 -58.19 18.10
CA PHE A 2 -36.23 -57.24 17.11
C PHE A 2 -36.25 -55.81 17.65
N GLN A 3 -35.61 -55.57 18.79
CA GLN A 3 -35.65 -54.21 19.39
C GLN A 3 -34.33 -53.75 20.05
N ARG A 4 -33.14 -54.23 19.61
CA ARG A 4 -31.84 -53.82 20.24
C ARG A 4 -30.71 -53.50 19.25
N LEU A 5 -30.99 -53.16 18.00
CA LEU A 5 -29.92 -52.85 17.01
C LEU A 5 -29.90 -51.39 16.49
N VAL A 6 -30.80 -50.52 16.93
CA VAL A 6 -30.91 -49.14 16.44
C VAL A 6 -29.91 -48.16 17.09
N PRO A 7 -29.44 -48.27 18.36
CA PRO A 7 -28.57 -47.27 18.93
C PRO A 7 -27.11 -47.34 18.49
N LEU A 8 -26.64 -48.40 17.84
CA LEU A 8 -25.21 -48.55 17.46
C LEU A 8 -24.88 -47.86 16.14
N VAL A 9 -25.84 -47.68 15.23
CA VAL A 9 -25.61 -47.05 13.92
C VAL A 9 -25.60 -45.49 14.03
N VAL A 10 -26.32 -44.90 14.99
CA VAL A 10 -26.38 -43.46 15.18
C VAL A 10 -25.10 -42.93 15.83
N GLY A 11 -24.41 -43.76 16.65
CA GLY A 11 -23.13 -43.38 17.27
C GLY A 11 -21.95 -43.31 16.29
N LEU A 12 -21.96 -44.09 15.19
CA LEU A 12 -20.89 -44.06 14.18
C LEU A 12 -21.04 -42.92 13.17
N ALA A 13 -22.24 -42.41 12.96
CA ALA A 13 -22.47 -41.27 12.02
C ALA A 13 -22.09 -39.93 12.63
N LEU A 14 -22.10 -39.79 13.95
CA LEU A 14 -21.69 -38.53 14.63
C LEU A 14 -20.18 -38.39 14.81
N SER A 15 -19.41 -39.48 14.76
CA SER A 15 -17.93 -39.40 14.87
C SER A 15 -17.23 -39.06 13.55
N ALA A 16 -17.93 -39.16 12.40
CA ALA A 16 -17.37 -38.76 11.10
C ALA A 16 -17.52 -37.25 10.80
N ALA A 17 -18.33 -36.53 11.58
CA ALA A 17 -18.54 -35.09 11.39
C ALA A 17 -17.53 -34.19 12.17
N ALA A 18 -16.68 -34.78 13.02
CA ALA A 18 -15.74 -34.02 13.86
C ALA A 18 -14.30 -33.91 13.30
N SER A 19 -14.03 -34.46 12.11
CA SER A 19 -12.71 -34.42 11.46
C SER A 19 -12.55 -33.27 10.46
N GLY A 20 -13.29 -32.18 10.61
CA GLY A 20 -13.30 -31.03 9.72
C GLY A 20 -12.52 -29.81 10.22
N CYS A 21 -11.41 -29.97 10.95
CA CYS A 21 -10.39 -28.92 10.97
C CYS A 21 -9.54 -29.09 9.70
N SER A 22 -10.08 -28.69 8.56
CA SER A 22 -9.29 -28.54 7.35
C SER A 22 -8.20 -27.49 7.65
N GLY A 23 -6.94 -27.83 7.35
CA GLY A 23 -5.82 -26.88 7.36
C GLY A 23 -6.14 -25.65 6.50
N PRO A 24 -5.24 -24.70 6.44
CA PRO A 24 -5.47 -23.49 5.66
C PRO A 24 -5.80 -23.82 4.21
N THR A 25 -6.76 -23.10 3.63
CA THR A 25 -7.18 -23.32 2.24
C THR A 25 -6.03 -23.07 1.26
N TYR A 26 -5.15 -22.16 1.61
CA TYR A 26 -3.95 -21.79 0.82
C TYR A 26 -2.70 -21.88 1.70
N PRO A 27 -2.01 -23.05 1.72
CA PRO A 27 -0.85 -23.25 2.57
C PRO A 27 0.33 -22.38 2.14
N LYS A 28 1.13 -21.95 3.12
CA LYS A 28 2.28 -21.07 2.95
C LYS A 28 3.23 -21.51 1.84
N GLU A 29 3.55 -22.80 1.79
CA GLU A 29 4.53 -23.37 0.85
C GLU A 29 4.10 -23.23 -0.61
N ARG A 30 2.80 -23.06 -0.84
CA ARG A 30 2.21 -22.96 -2.19
C ARG A 30 1.44 -21.67 -2.42
N LEU A 31 1.65 -20.66 -1.57
CA LEU A 31 0.88 -19.42 -1.60
C LEU A 31 0.93 -18.73 -2.98
N ALA A 32 2.13 -18.53 -3.53
CA ALA A 32 2.31 -17.88 -4.83
C ALA A 32 1.66 -18.69 -5.96
N GLU A 33 1.82 -20.01 -5.96
CA GLU A 33 1.18 -20.91 -6.92
C GLU A 33 -0.35 -20.87 -6.82
N SER A 34 -0.88 -20.93 -5.59
CA SER A 34 -2.31 -20.91 -5.35
C SER A 34 -2.94 -19.61 -5.83
N LEU A 35 -2.31 -18.46 -5.55
CA LEU A 35 -2.77 -17.19 -6.06
C LEU A 35 -2.67 -17.11 -7.58
N GLN A 36 -1.56 -17.59 -8.16
CA GLN A 36 -1.40 -17.66 -9.63
C GLN A 36 -2.53 -18.45 -10.29
N GLN A 37 -2.92 -19.59 -9.71
CA GLN A 37 -4.02 -20.41 -10.21
C GLN A 37 -5.37 -19.70 -10.09
N VAL A 38 -5.63 -19.02 -8.96
CA VAL A 38 -6.86 -18.26 -8.77
C VAL A 38 -6.97 -17.14 -9.80
N LEU A 39 -5.89 -16.39 -10.03
CA LEU A 39 -5.84 -15.28 -11.01
C LEU A 39 -5.97 -15.79 -12.46
N ALA A 40 -5.37 -16.94 -12.77
CA ALA A 40 -5.54 -17.60 -14.07
C ALA A 40 -7.00 -18.01 -14.34
N GLY A 41 -7.73 -18.44 -13.31
CA GLY A 41 -9.18 -18.70 -13.37
C GLY A 41 -10.00 -17.46 -13.72
N GLU A 42 -9.55 -16.26 -13.35
CA GLU A 42 -10.15 -14.98 -13.72
C GLU A 42 -9.67 -14.47 -15.11
N GLN A 43 -8.94 -15.28 -15.87
CA GLN A 43 -8.36 -14.96 -17.17
C GLN A 43 -7.39 -13.79 -17.14
N LEU A 44 -6.66 -13.61 -16.02
CA LEU A 44 -5.67 -12.56 -15.84
C LEU A 44 -4.26 -13.07 -16.17
N LYS A 45 -3.51 -12.30 -16.97
CA LYS A 45 -2.10 -12.56 -17.25
C LYS A 45 -1.26 -11.97 -16.12
N THR A 46 -0.82 -12.82 -15.22
CA THR A 46 -0.14 -12.40 -14.00
C THR A 46 1.15 -13.17 -13.75
N THR A 47 2.07 -12.57 -13.01
CA THR A 47 3.20 -13.23 -12.37
C THR A 47 3.11 -12.98 -10.88
N VAL A 48 3.21 -14.03 -10.07
CA VAL A 48 3.12 -13.95 -8.61
C VAL A 48 4.45 -14.37 -8.00
N ARG A 49 4.91 -13.61 -7.01
CA ARG A 49 6.11 -13.90 -6.21
C ARG A 49 5.82 -13.68 -4.73
N PHE A 50 6.50 -14.44 -3.90
CA PHE A 50 6.45 -14.27 -2.45
C PHE A 50 7.88 -14.09 -1.92
N PHE A 51 8.16 -12.94 -1.33
CA PHE A 51 9.45 -12.54 -0.78
C PHE A 51 9.28 -12.31 0.71
N ASP A 52 9.88 -13.14 1.54
CA ASP A 52 9.75 -13.07 2.99
C ASP A 52 8.28 -12.93 3.44
N GLN A 53 7.83 -11.71 3.74
CA GLN A 53 6.47 -11.39 4.18
C GLN A 53 5.70 -10.53 3.15
N THR A 54 6.20 -10.42 1.92
CA THR A 54 5.62 -9.60 0.85
C THR A 54 5.15 -10.47 -0.30
N LEU A 55 3.85 -10.43 -0.59
CA LEU A 55 3.27 -11.08 -1.76
C LEU A 55 3.17 -10.05 -2.89
N ALA A 56 3.83 -10.31 -4.00
CA ALA A 56 3.91 -9.40 -5.12
C ALA A 56 3.24 -10.00 -6.36
N VAL A 57 2.37 -9.22 -7.00
CA VAL A 57 1.61 -9.59 -8.21
C VAL A 57 1.92 -8.59 -9.31
N GLN A 58 2.45 -9.07 -10.41
CA GLN A 58 2.52 -8.29 -11.65
C GLN A 58 1.32 -8.66 -12.52
N LEU A 59 0.59 -7.68 -12.96
CA LEU A 59 -0.58 -7.80 -13.83
C LEU A 59 -0.34 -7.02 -15.12
N GLU A 60 -0.54 -7.68 -16.25
CA GLU A 60 -0.62 -7.05 -17.55
C GLU A 60 -2.10 -7.01 -17.99
N TYR A 61 -2.65 -5.79 -18.15
CA TYR A 61 -4.07 -5.63 -18.48
C TYR A 61 -4.27 -4.49 -19.49
N PRO A 62 -4.87 -4.78 -20.66
CA PRO A 62 -5.03 -3.79 -21.73
C PRO A 62 -6.06 -2.71 -21.34
N ASN A 63 -5.83 -1.48 -21.76
CA ASN A 63 -6.66 -0.30 -21.49
C ASN A 63 -6.79 0.05 -19.98
N ALA A 64 -5.91 -0.47 -19.14
CA ALA A 64 -5.88 -0.12 -17.71
C ALA A 64 -5.17 1.21 -17.46
N LEU A 65 -4.26 1.61 -18.33
CA LEU A 65 -3.58 2.90 -18.33
C LEU A 65 -3.82 3.60 -19.66
N ALA A 66 -3.79 4.92 -19.66
CA ALA A 66 -3.93 5.73 -20.87
C ALA A 66 -2.87 6.84 -20.88
N GLN A 67 -2.33 7.12 -22.05
CA GLN A 67 -1.42 8.24 -22.26
C GLN A 67 -2.17 9.40 -22.92
N GLN A 68 -2.12 10.58 -22.31
CA GLN A 68 -2.66 11.81 -22.84
C GLN A 68 -1.54 12.85 -22.94
N GLY A 69 -0.95 12.97 -24.13
CA GLY A 69 0.26 13.78 -24.31
C GLY A 69 1.43 13.20 -23.53
N ASN A 70 1.95 13.94 -22.56
CA ASN A 70 3.03 13.52 -21.67
C ASN A 70 2.54 12.96 -20.32
N GLU A 71 1.23 12.92 -20.11
CA GLU A 71 0.66 12.44 -18.85
C GLU A 71 0.14 11.01 -19.00
N ILE A 72 0.37 10.22 -17.97
CA ILE A 72 -0.21 8.89 -17.81
C ILE A 72 -1.40 9.00 -16.85
N THR A 73 -2.52 8.46 -17.26
CA THR A 73 -3.76 8.46 -16.49
C THR A 73 -4.30 7.04 -16.32
N ILE A 74 -5.25 6.89 -15.42
CA ILE A 74 -5.98 5.63 -15.24
C ILE A 74 -6.94 5.45 -16.42
N GLY A 75 -6.81 4.29 -17.09
CA GLY A 75 -7.64 3.92 -18.23
C GLY A 75 -8.99 3.32 -17.83
N PRO A 76 -9.93 3.16 -18.79
CA PRO A 76 -11.30 2.72 -18.51
C PRO A 76 -11.38 1.29 -17.95
N ALA A 77 -10.44 0.41 -18.31
CA ALA A 77 -10.43 -0.98 -17.86
C ALA A 77 -9.80 -1.18 -16.46
N PHE A 78 -9.23 -0.13 -15.87
CA PHE A 78 -8.54 -0.21 -14.56
C PHE A 78 -9.45 -0.77 -13.46
N HIS A 79 -10.67 -0.26 -13.34
CA HIS A 79 -11.58 -0.67 -12.26
C HIS A 79 -11.95 -2.15 -12.33
N GLU A 80 -12.12 -2.69 -13.55
CA GLU A 80 -12.37 -4.12 -13.74
C GLU A 80 -11.14 -4.94 -13.34
N ALA A 81 -9.97 -4.57 -13.82
CA ALA A 81 -8.71 -5.22 -13.50
C ALA A 81 -8.45 -5.23 -11.98
N ALA A 82 -8.57 -4.05 -11.35
CA ALA A 82 -8.38 -3.89 -9.91
C ALA A 82 -9.36 -4.74 -9.11
N ARG A 83 -10.65 -4.73 -9.44
CA ARG A 83 -11.68 -5.53 -8.75
C ARG A 83 -11.36 -7.03 -8.80
N LYS A 84 -11.01 -7.57 -9.98
CA LYS A 84 -10.69 -8.99 -10.15
C LYS A 84 -9.46 -9.37 -9.31
N VAL A 85 -8.38 -8.61 -9.44
CA VAL A 85 -7.12 -8.91 -8.73
C VAL A 85 -7.28 -8.77 -7.22
N LEU A 86 -7.89 -7.69 -6.74
CA LEU A 86 -8.06 -7.45 -5.30
C LEU A 86 -8.98 -8.50 -4.66
N SER A 87 -10.06 -8.89 -5.34
CA SER A 87 -10.94 -9.97 -4.86
C SER A 87 -10.19 -11.30 -4.72
N ALA A 88 -9.36 -11.66 -5.72
CA ALA A 88 -8.55 -12.87 -5.66
C ALA A 88 -7.48 -12.80 -4.56
N LEU A 89 -6.78 -11.67 -4.47
CA LEU A 89 -5.77 -11.41 -3.42
C LEU A 89 -6.38 -11.54 -2.03
N HIS A 90 -7.47 -10.85 -1.74
CA HIS A 90 -8.10 -10.86 -0.42
C HIS A 90 -8.58 -12.28 -0.06
N ARG A 91 -9.22 -13.00 -0.99
CA ARG A 91 -9.65 -14.39 -0.78
C ARG A 91 -8.49 -15.30 -0.36
N VAL A 92 -7.33 -15.18 -1.03
CA VAL A 92 -6.15 -16.00 -0.73
C VAL A 92 -5.48 -15.55 0.57
N LEU A 93 -5.27 -14.24 0.74
CA LEU A 93 -4.56 -13.67 1.89
C LEU A 93 -5.30 -13.82 3.22
N LEU A 94 -6.63 -13.83 3.18
CA LEU A 94 -7.46 -14.02 4.38
C LEU A 94 -7.66 -15.50 4.75
N SER A 95 -7.20 -16.44 3.88
CA SER A 95 -7.38 -17.88 4.06
C SER A 95 -6.08 -18.69 4.03
N THR A 96 -4.93 -18.01 4.18
CA THR A 96 -3.59 -18.62 4.25
C THR A 96 -3.05 -18.63 5.67
N ASP A 97 -2.16 -19.58 5.97
CA ASP A 97 -1.33 -19.63 7.18
C ASP A 97 0.04 -18.94 7.00
N ALA A 98 0.30 -18.38 5.83
CA ALA A 98 1.51 -17.61 5.58
C ALA A 98 1.49 -16.29 6.37
N ASP A 99 2.62 -15.93 6.96
CA ASP A 99 2.81 -14.62 7.57
C ASP A 99 3.08 -13.58 6.49
N VAL A 100 1.99 -13.13 5.82
CA VAL A 100 2.04 -12.05 4.83
C VAL A 100 1.75 -10.74 5.53
N ARG A 101 2.67 -9.78 5.42
CA ARG A 101 2.51 -8.43 5.99
C ARG A 101 2.14 -7.40 4.93
N PHE A 102 2.65 -7.58 3.71
CA PHE A 102 2.39 -6.65 2.61
C PHE A 102 1.98 -7.38 1.36
N TYR A 103 1.18 -6.73 0.53
CA TYR A 103 1.08 -7.10 -0.86
C TYR A 103 1.38 -5.91 -1.77
N VAL A 104 1.93 -6.23 -2.93
CA VAL A 104 2.26 -5.29 -4.00
C VAL A 104 1.53 -5.72 -5.26
N LEU A 105 0.83 -4.79 -5.89
CA LEU A 105 0.32 -4.94 -7.25
C LEU A 105 1.13 -4.02 -8.17
N LEU A 106 1.78 -4.60 -9.17
CA LEU A 106 2.42 -3.90 -10.28
C LEU A 106 1.56 -4.10 -11.53
N LEU A 107 0.84 -3.08 -11.94
CA LEU A 107 -0.02 -3.12 -13.12
C LEU A 107 0.68 -2.42 -14.28
N SER A 108 0.73 -3.09 -15.42
CA SER A 108 1.21 -2.55 -16.68
C SER A 108 0.15 -2.68 -17.77
N ASP A 109 0.24 -1.84 -18.80
CA ASP A 109 -0.64 -1.88 -19.96
C ASP A 109 0.20 -2.09 -21.23
N PRO A 110 -0.06 -3.15 -22.01
CA PRO A 110 0.67 -3.39 -23.26
C PRO A 110 0.52 -2.27 -24.29
N GLN A 111 -0.56 -1.47 -24.19
CA GLN A 111 -0.84 -0.35 -25.10
C GLN A 111 -0.15 0.95 -24.66
N THR A 112 0.35 1.00 -23.44
CA THR A 112 1.06 2.14 -22.86
C THR A 112 2.41 1.65 -22.27
N PRO A 113 3.34 1.21 -23.13
CA PRO A 113 4.60 0.61 -22.69
C PRO A 113 5.41 1.58 -21.85
N GLY A 114 6.01 1.09 -20.76
CA GLY A 114 6.79 1.90 -19.82
C GLY A 114 5.98 2.63 -18.76
N ALA A 115 4.65 2.62 -18.84
CA ALA A 115 3.76 3.11 -17.79
C ALA A 115 3.41 1.99 -16.80
N TYR A 116 3.47 2.28 -15.52
CA TYR A 116 3.17 1.36 -14.44
C TYR A 116 2.38 2.05 -13.34
N LEU A 117 1.33 1.38 -12.88
CA LEU A 117 0.71 1.69 -11.61
C LEU A 117 1.17 0.68 -10.57
N THR A 118 1.70 1.17 -9.47
CA THR A 118 2.03 0.34 -8.32
C THR A 118 1.07 0.64 -7.17
N MET A 119 0.69 -0.42 -6.46
CA MET A 119 -0.11 -0.33 -5.26
C MET A 119 0.52 -1.20 -4.17
N VAL A 120 0.80 -0.61 -3.01
CA VAL A 120 1.29 -1.33 -1.84
C VAL A 120 0.30 -1.19 -0.71
N ARG A 121 -0.06 -2.32 -0.08
CA ARG A 121 -0.94 -2.36 1.09
C ARG A 121 -0.36 -3.20 2.23
N TYR A 122 -0.60 -2.71 3.42
CA TYR A 122 -0.37 -3.45 4.65
C TYR A 122 -1.55 -4.37 4.94
N ILE A 123 -1.30 -5.65 5.21
CA ILE A 123 -2.36 -6.66 5.35
C ILE A 123 -3.25 -6.43 6.56
N ASP A 124 -2.70 -5.90 7.66
CA ASP A 124 -3.53 -5.62 8.84
C ASP A 124 -4.55 -4.51 8.58
N ASP A 125 -4.26 -3.55 7.68
CA ASP A 125 -5.26 -2.57 7.26
C ASP A 125 -6.39 -3.24 6.45
N VAL A 126 -6.06 -4.23 5.60
CA VAL A 126 -7.08 -5.02 4.88
C VAL A 126 -7.94 -5.81 5.86
N ARG A 127 -7.33 -6.50 6.83
CA ARG A 127 -8.08 -7.24 7.88
C ARG A 127 -9.01 -6.33 8.68
N ARG A 128 -8.53 -5.14 9.04
CA ARG A 128 -9.34 -4.14 9.76
C ARG A 128 -10.50 -3.61 8.91
N ALA A 129 -10.31 -3.44 7.60
CA ALA A 129 -11.38 -3.04 6.70
C ALA A 129 -12.45 -4.13 6.55
N GLU A 130 -12.05 -5.41 6.46
CA GLU A 130 -12.99 -6.55 6.35
C GLU A 130 -13.92 -6.68 7.58
N VAL A 131 -13.46 -6.22 8.75
CA VAL A 131 -14.29 -6.19 9.98
C VAL A 131 -14.88 -4.79 10.25
N ASN A 132 -14.92 -3.92 9.25
CA ASN A 132 -15.45 -2.55 9.31
C ASN A 132 -14.79 -1.64 10.38
N MET A 133 -13.53 -1.90 10.71
CA MET A 133 -12.73 -1.02 11.58
C MET A 133 -12.04 0.11 10.80
N LEU A 134 -12.00 0.01 9.48
CA LEU A 134 -11.58 1.07 8.55
C LEU A 134 -12.65 1.22 7.48
N ASN A 135 -13.02 2.45 7.15
CA ASN A 135 -13.90 2.73 6.02
C ASN A 135 -13.12 2.78 4.69
N THR A 136 -13.82 2.94 3.57
CA THR A 136 -13.20 2.95 2.24
C THR A 136 -12.20 4.10 2.05
N GLU A 137 -12.48 5.27 2.58
CA GLU A 137 -11.60 6.43 2.49
C GLU A 137 -10.31 6.20 3.29
N GLU A 138 -10.43 5.74 4.53
CA GLU A 138 -9.29 5.40 5.37
C GLU A 138 -8.38 4.33 4.77
N ILE A 139 -8.94 3.29 4.13
CA ILE A 139 -8.11 2.26 3.49
C ILE A 139 -7.41 2.78 2.23
N LEU A 140 -8.04 3.70 1.48
CA LEU A 140 -7.40 4.37 0.36
C LEU A 140 -6.25 5.26 0.82
N GLU A 141 -6.44 6.05 1.87
CA GLU A 141 -5.41 6.87 2.48
C GLU A 141 -4.22 6.06 3.01
N ARG A 142 -4.47 4.82 3.45
CA ARG A 142 -3.45 3.88 3.94
C ARG A 142 -2.80 3.06 2.83
N THR A 143 -3.24 3.20 1.59
CA THR A 143 -2.68 2.54 0.43
C THR A 143 -1.64 3.43 -0.24
N VAL A 144 -0.47 2.91 -0.52
CA VAL A 144 0.52 3.61 -1.34
C VAL A 144 0.21 3.35 -2.80
N PHE A 145 -0.15 4.40 -3.53
CA PHE A 145 -0.29 4.38 -4.98
C PHE A 145 0.83 5.17 -5.63
N ASP A 146 1.37 4.66 -6.71
CA ASP A 146 2.37 5.36 -7.50
C ASP A 146 2.19 5.07 -8.99
N LEU A 147 2.00 6.12 -9.78
CA LEU A 147 1.92 6.05 -11.23
C LEU A 147 3.24 6.55 -11.80
N ASN A 148 3.97 5.68 -12.46
CA ASN A 148 5.32 5.94 -12.96
C ASN A 148 5.43 5.68 -14.44
N PHE A 149 6.35 6.41 -15.09
CA PHE A 149 6.77 6.15 -16.45
C PHE A 149 8.29 5.94 -16.48
N ILE A 150 8.72 4.77 -16.96
CA ILE A 150 10.15 4.36 -17.00
C ILE A 150 10.63 4.24 -18.46
N GLY A 151 10.04 5.02 -19.36
CA GLY A 151 10.37 4.97 -20.77
C GLY A 151 9.99 3.61 -21.40
N SER A 152 10.79 3.13 -22.37
CA SER A 152 10.50 1.89 -23.11
C SER A 152 10.89 0.61 -22.38
N ASN A 153 11.44 0.69 -21.18
CA ASN A 153 11.87 -0.49 -20.42
C ASN A 153 10.70 -1.20 -19.76
N THR A 154 10.70 -2.52 -19.82
CA THR A 154 9.74 -3.33 -19.06
C THR A 154 10.25 -3.51 -17.64
N LEU A 155 9.51 -2.98 -16.67
CA LEU A 155 9.78 -3.22 -15.24
C LEU A 155 9.26 -4.60 -14.86
N THR A 156 10.10 -5.42 -14.25
CA THR A 156 9.69 -6.69 -13.66
C THR A 156 9.41 -6.53 -12.18
N ILE A 157 8.64 -7.49 -11.63
CA ILE A 157 8.30 -7.48 -10.21
C ILE A 157 9.55 -7.60 -9.33
N GLU A 158 10.55 -8.36 -9.76
CA GLU A 158 11.82 -8.53 -9.04
C GLU A 158 12.66 -7.26 -9.02
N GLN A 159 12.55 -6.42 -10.05
CA GLN A 159 13.22 -5.11 -10.10
C GLN A 159 12.53 -4.10 -9.21
N TYR A 160 11.18 -4.16 -9.12
CA TYR A 160 10.40 -3.26 -8.28
C TYR A 160 10.44 -3.66 -6.80
N VAL A 161 10.31 -4.95 -6.52
CA VAL A 161 10.35 -5.52 -5.16
C VAL A 161 11.47 -6.55 -5.09
N PRO A 162 12.73 -6.11 -4.90
CA PRO A 162 13.88 -7.03 -4.87
C PRO A 162 13.96 -7.84 -3.57
N ARG A 163 13.24 -7.45 -2.54
CA ARG A 163 13.18 -8.08 -1.21
C ARG A 163 11.85 -7.78 -0.51
N GLY A 164 11.59 -8.43 0.62
CA GLY A 164 10.41 -8.12 1.44
C GLY A 164 10.39 -6.67 1.95
N ILE A 165 9.22 -6.07 1.93
CA ILE A 165 8.99 -4.69 2.41
C ILE A 165 8.97 -4.70 3.94
N GLN A 166 9.65 -3.73 4.55
CA GLN A 166 9.59 -3.48 5.99
C GLN A 166 8.53 -2.42 6.32
N LEU A 167 7.97 -2.47 7.54
CA LEU A 167 6.90 -1.54 7.94
C LEU A 167 7.38 -0.08 7.89
N GLU A 168 8.60 0.18 8.29
CA GLU A 168 9.24 1.51 8.28
C GLU A 168 9.34 2.08 6.86
N GLU A 169 9.73 1.21 5.92
CA GLU A 169 9.83 1.56 4.51
C GLU A 169 8.46 1.88 3.92
N PHE A 170 7.46 1.04 4.18
CA PHE A 170 6.08 1.28 3.80
C PHE A 170 5.54 2.60 4.38
N LEU A 171 5.76 2.84 5.69
CA LEU A 171 5.33 4.07 6.34
C LEU A 171 6.02 5.31 5.75
N SER A 172 7.30 5.21 5.37
CA SER A 172 7.99 6.33 4.73
C SER A 172 7.36 6.70 3.38
N TRP A 173 6.97 5.71 2.57
CA TRP A 173 6.29 5.94 1.30
C TRP A 173 4.88 6.49 1.49
N GLN A 174 4.11 5.90 2.39
CA GLN A 174 2.75 6.34 2.71
C GLN A 174 2.75 7.78 3.22
N LEU A 175 3.61 8.09 4.19
CA LEU A 175 3.74 9.44 4.75
C LEU A 175 4.12 10.46 3.67
N ALA A 176 5.08 10.15 2.79
CA ALA A 176 5.46 11.04 1.71
C ALA A 176 4.26 11.40 0.80
N ARG A 177 3.38 10.43 0.48
CA ARG A 177 2.16 10.67 -0.32
C ARG A 177 1.13 11.49 0.43
N ARG A 178 0.92 11.19 1.71
CA ARG A 178 0.00 11.94 2.56
C ARG A 178 0.46 13.38 2.76
N LEU A 179 1.76 13.58 2.99
CA LEU A 179 2.34 14.93 3.08
C LEU A 179 2.15 15.71 1.79
N GLN A 180 2.39 15.10 0.63
CA GLN A 180 2.13 15.73 -0.65
C GLN A 180 0.67 16.17 -0.77
N HIS A 181 -0.29 15.27 -0.52
CA HIS A 181 -1.72 15.55 -0.61
C HIS A 181 -2.15 16.65 0.36
N GLN A 182 -1.75 16.53 1.63
CA GLN A 182 -2.11 17.50 2.67
C GLN A 182 -1.52 18.91 2.41
N LEU A 183 -0.31 18.96 1.86
CA LEU A 183 0.30 20.23 1.45
C LEU A 183 -0.40 20.82 0.23
N MET A 184 -0.81 19.99 -0.75
CA MET A 184 -1.62 20.45 -1.88
C MET A 184 -2.93 21.07 -1.40
N GLU A 185 -3.69 20.38 -0.55
CA GLU A 185 -4.95 20.90 0.01
C GLU A 185 -4.76 22.20 0.79
N THR A 186 -3.65 22.31 1.52
CA THR A 186 -3.38 23.46 2.39
C THR A 186 -2.89 24.70 1.62
N LEU A 187 -2.06 24.51 0.58
CA LEU A 187 -1.34 25.60 -0.08
C LEU A 187 -1.96 26.03 -1.41
N GLN A 188 -2.53 25.09 -2.20
CA GLN A 188 -3.12 25.40 -3.51
C GLN A 188 -4.24 26.45 -3.45
N PRO A 189 -5.18 26.43 -2.48
CA PRO A 189 -6.22 27.45 -2.42
C PRO A 189 -5.69 28.89 -2.28
N SER A 190 -4.48 29.03 -1.71
CA SER A 190 -3.84 30.36 -1.58
C SER A 190 -3.15 30.83 -2.86
N GLY A 191 -2.87 29.93 -3.81
CA GLY A 191 -2.12 30.20 -5.03
C GLY A 191 -0.67 30.64 -4.81
N ARG A 192 -0.11 30.41 -3.59
CA ARG A 192 1.22 30.90 -3.22
C ARG A 192 2.34 29.91 -3.51
N ALA A 193 2.03 28.65 -3.58
CA ALA A 193 3.02 27.60 -3.78
C ALA A 193 2.45 26.43 -4.58
N ASP A 194 3.32 25.81 -5.38
CA ASP A 194 3.09 24.55 -6.06
C ASP A 194 3.72 23.42 -5.26
N VAL A 195 3.02 22.30 -5.16
CA VAL A 195 3.48 21.12 -4.44
C VAL A 195 3.80 20.03 -5.44
N GLY A 196 5.08 19.73 -5.57
CA GLY A 196 5.59 18.60 -6.33
C GLY A 196 5.58 17.30 -5.53
N ARG A 197 6.16 16.25 -6.13
CA ARG A 197 6.26 14.92 -5.51
C ARG A 197 7.12 14.97 -4.25
N CYS A 198 6.53 14.66 -3.10
CA CYS A 198 7.28 14.49 -1.86
C CYS A 198 7.99 13.13 -1.82
N GLY A 199 9.20 13.10 -1.26
CA GLY A 199 9.99 11.89 -1.04
C GLY A 199 10.01 11.50 0.43
N GLY A 200 10.12 10.18 0.72
CA GLY A 200 10.26 9.67 2.07
C GLY A 200 11.18 8.45 2.11
N GLU A 201 12.06 8.39 3.10
CA GLU A 201 12.92 7.24 3.38
C GLU A 201 13.04 7.03 4.88
N PHE A 202 13.35 5.77 5.25
CA PHE A 202 13.68 5.40 6.63
C PHE A 202 15.06 4.76 6.68
N ARG A 203 15.94 5.30 7.50
CA ARG A 203 17.30 4.76 7.73
C ARG A 203 17.77 5.03 9.15
N ASN A 204 18.36 4.02 9.78
CA ASN A 204 19.02 4.16 11.09
C ASN A 204 18.14 4.84 12.16
N GLY A 205 16.84 4.49 12.22
CA GLY A 205 15.92 5.08 13.19
C GLY A 205 15.39 6.48 12.82
N GLU A 206 15.76 7.02 11.66
CA GLU A 206 15.29 8.33 11.17
C GLU A 206 14.35 8.18 9.97
N PHE A 207 13.18 8.82 10.04
CA PHE A 207 12.38 9.16 8.87
C PHE A 207 12.88 10.47 8.28
N ALA A 208 13.22 10.49 7.00
CA ALA A 208 13.58 11.71 6.28
C ALA A 208 12.58 11.97 5.15
N PHE A 209 11.97 13.15 5.14
CA PHE A 209 11.01 13.58 4.13
C PHE A 209 11.51 14.81 3.39
N THR A 210 11.51 14.72 2.05
CA THR A 210 11.79 15.87 1.18
C THR A 210 10.47 16.44 0.70
N LEU A 211 10.19 17.70 1.10
CA LEU A 211 8.98 18.43 0.78
C LEU A 211 9.25 19.32 -0.45
N ASN A 212 8.85 18.85 -1.63
CA ASN A 212 9.06 19.58 -2.88
C ASN A 212 7.95 20.62 -3.07
N VAL A 213 8.08 21.75 -2.36
CA VAL A 213 7.19 22.90 -2.46
C VAL A 213 7.97 24.05 -3.05
N THR A 214 7.45 24.67 -4.12
CA THR A 214 8.07 25.81 -4.82
C THR A 214 7.11 26.99 -4.86
N PRO A 215 7.59 28.24 -4.85
CA PRO A 215 6.72 29.40 -5.02
C PRO A 215 6.13 29.42 -6.42
N THR A 216 4.87 29.87 -6.57
CA THR A 216 4.18 30.02 -7.89
C THR A 216 4.60 31.29 -8.63
N SER A 217 5.18 32.27 -7.94
CA SER A 217 5.69 33.52 -8.50
C SER A 217 7.21 33.60 -8.34
N GLU A 218 7.84 34.54 -9.08
CA GLU A 218 9.26 34.84 -8.88
C GLU A 218 9.50 35.31 -7.44
N GLY A 219 10.39 34.59 -6.75
CA GLY A 219 10.76 34.91 -5.36
C GLY A 219 10.95 33.67 -4.50
N ALA A 220 11.06 33.90 -3.21
CA ALA A 220 11.17 32.85 -2.19
C ALA A 220 9.80 32.60 -1.50
N LEU A 221 9.62 31.42 -0.93
CA LEU A 221 8.52 31.18 -0.01
C LEU A 221 8.63 32.12 1.20
N ASP A 222 7.53 32.78 1.55
CA ASP A 222 7.49 33.64 2.74
C ASP A 222 7.57 32.81 4.04
N GLU A 223 7.95 33.44 5.11
CA GLU A 223 8.16 32.79 6.41
C GLU A 223 6.90 32.16 6.98
N ALA A 224 5.74 32.77 6.74
CA ALA A 224 4.46 32.23 7.17
C ALA A 224 4.12 30.93 6.42
N THR A 225 4.32 30.89 5.11
CA THR A 225 4.15 29.69 4.27
C THR A 225 5.12 28.57 4.70
N VAL A 226 6.39 28.90 4.94
CA VAL A 226 7.39 27.91 5.42
C VAL A 226 6.98 27.34 6.77
N THR A 227 6.54 28.18 7.69
CA THR A 227 6.05 27.73 9.01
C THR A 227 4.84 26.81 8.87
N GLN A 228 3.88 27.18 8.01
CA GLN A 228 2.69 26.37 7.72
C GLN A 228 3.05 25.00 7.15
N ILE A 229 4.00 24.93 6.20
CA ILE A 229 4.49 23.66 5.62
C ILE A 229 4.99 22.73 6.73
N PHE A 230 5.89 23.22 7.61
CA PHE A 230 6.45 22.39 8.66
C PHE A 230 5.41 21.97 9.71
N GLN A 231 4.50 22.87 10.10
CA GLN A 231 3.43 22.54 11.06
C GLN A 231 2.46 21.49 10.51
N THR A 232 1.96 21.68 9.28
CA THR A 232 1.08 20.74 8.60
C THR A 232 1.75 19.37 8.49
N SER A 233 3.02 19.34 8.04
CA SER A 233 3.77 18.10 7.89
C SER A 233 3.98 17.39 9.23
N THR A 234 4.34 18.11 10.28
CA THR A 234 4.54 17.54 11.62
C THR A 234 3.25 16.92 12.17
N GLY A 235 2.13 17.64 12.05
CA GLY A 235 0.82 17.12 12.50
C GLY A 235 0.38 15.85 11.76
N GLU A 236 0.55 15.82 10.44
CA GLU A 236 0.20 14.64 9.65
C GLU A 236 1.07 13.43 9.98
N ILE A 237 2.39 13.62 10.16
CA ILE A 237 3.29 12.54 10.56
C ILE A 237 2.92 12.00 11.94
N ALA A 238 2.66 12.86 12.92
CA ALA A 238 2.26 12.45 14.26
C ALA A 238 0.96 11.64 14.22
N LYS A 239 -0.06 12.09 13.47
CA LYS A 239 -1.35 11.41 13.28
C LYS A 239 -1.16 10.01 12.69
N VAL A 240 -0.36 9.87 11.62
CA VAL A 240 -0.17 8.57 10.96
C VAL A 240 0.61 7.62 11.85
N LEU A 241 1.77 8.01 12.39
CA LEU A 241 2.58 7.14 13.24
C LEU A 241 1.81 6.66 14.47
N SER A 242 0.97 7.53 15.06
CA SER A 242 0.07 7.17 16.16
C SER A 242 -0.97 6.13 15.72
N SER A 243 -1.58 6.30 14.54
CA SER A 243 -2.63 5.40 14.03
C SER A 243 -2.12 3.98 13.76
N TYR A 244 -0.83 3.84 13.48
CA TYR A 244 -0.13 2.55 13.36
C TYR A 244 0.50 2.08 14.68
N GLN A 245 0.42 2.87 15.76
CA GLN A 245 1.13 2.63 17.03
C GLN A 245 2.63 2.36 16.81
N PHE A 246 3.20 3.07 15.81
CA PHE A 246 4.58 2.87 15.42
C PHE A 246 5.53 3.72 16.27
N HIS A 247 6.42 3.05 17.01
CA HIS A 247 7.31 3.69 17.98
C HIS A 247 8.80 3.38 17.75
N SER A 248 9.13 2.59 16.72
CA SER A 248 10.50 2.14 16.44
C SER A 248 11.27 3.15 15.58
N PHE A 249 11.32 4.42 16.04
CA PHE A 249 12.13 5.48 15.42
C PHE A 249 12.63 6.44 16.50
N ASP A 250 13.65 7.20 16.17
CA ASP A 250 14.29 8.18 17.05
C ASP A 250 13.93 9.63 16.65
N THR A 251 13.99 9.92 15.35
CA THR A 251 13.80 11.26 14.80
C THR A 251 13.02 11.26 13.50
N VAL A 252 12.45 12.42 13.20
CA VAL A 252 11.90 12.76 11.87
C VAL A 252 12.61 13.99 11.36
N ARG A 253 13.14 13.92 10.15
CA ARG A 253 13.76 15.05 9.44
C ARG A 253 12.82 15.53 8.33
N LEU A 254 12.51 16.81 8.31
CA LEU A 254 11.78 17.47 7.22
C LEU A 254 12.74 18.40 6.46
N ILE A 255 12.84 18.23 5.16
CA ILE A 255 13.74 18.95 4.27
C ILE A 255 12.89 19.73 3.27
N LEU A 256 13.08 21.05 3.20
CA LEU A 256 12.43 21.95 2.24
C LEU A 256 13.49 22.54 1.30
N PRO A 257 13.75 21.91 0.14
CA PRO A 257 14.86 22.28 -0.75
C PRO A 257 14.78 23.72 -1.27
N ALA A 258 13.58 24.21 -1.57
CA ALA A 258 13.37 25.56 -2.09
C ALA A 258 13.91 26.68 -1.18
N THR A 259 14.06 26.43 0.12
CA THR A 259 14.59 27.39 1.08
C THR A 259 15.93 26.97 1.69
N GLY A 260 16.39 25.76 1.38
CA GLY A 260 17.55 25.13 2.03
C GLY A 260 17.32 24.78 3.51
N ARG A 261 16.09 24.91 4.01
CA ARG A 261 15.77 24.61 5.42
C ARG A 261 15.54 23.14 5.66
N ASN A 262 15.98 22.71 6.83
CA ASN A 262 15.60 21.42 7.39
C ASN A 262 15.32 21.56 8.88
N ILE A 263 14.42 20.72 9.39
CA ILE A 263 14.17 20.59 10.82
C ILE A 263 14.28 19.09 11.20
N VAL A 264 14.78 18.85 12.41
CA VAL A 264 14.85 17.50 12.98
C VAL A 264 14.00 17.50 14.24
N LEU A 265 13.01 16.63 14.25
CA LEU A 265 12.03 16.48 15.32
C LEU A 265 12.34 15.19 16.08
N PRO A 266 12.70 15.23 17.36
CA PRO A 266 12.80 14.02 18.14
C PRO A 266 11.42 13.38 18.33
N LYS A 267 11.36 12.09 18.52
CA LYS A 267 10.12 11.33 18.77
C LYS A 267 9.23 11.95 19.86
N THR A 268 9.85 12.45 20.93
CA THR A 268 9.14 13.11 22.03
C THR A 268 8.37 14.37 21.60
N HIS A 269 8.86 15.06 20.58
CA HIS A 269 8.16 16.22 20.04
C HIS A 269 6.87 15.85 19.32
N LEU A 270 6.89 14.75 18.56
CA LEU A 270 5.70 14.25 17.85
C LEU A 270 4.62 13.73 18.81
N GLN A 271 5.00 13.21 19.97
CA GLN A 271 4.05 12.76 20.99
C GLN A 271 3.22 13.91 21.58
N ALA A 272 3.69 15.13 21.51
CA ALA A 272 2.93 16.31 21.95
C ALA A 272 1.80 16.71 20.97
N PHE A 273 1.78 16.15 19.77
CA PHE A 273 0.73 16.38 18.75
C PHE A 273 -0.33 15.26 18.72
N GLN A 274 -0.24 14.27 19.58
CA GLN A 274 -1.19 13.16 19.75
C GLN A 274 -2.19 13.48 20.86
#